data_e99aa552ea774bc6aefb6f4128151912
#
_entry.id   e99aa552ea774bc6aefb6f4128151912
#
_cell.length_a   1.000
_cell.length_b   1.000
_cell.length_c   1.000
_cell.angle_alpha   90.00
_cell.angle_beta   90.00
_cell.angle_gamma   90.00
#
_symmetry.space_group_name_H-M   'P 1'
#
loop_
_entity.id
_entity.type
_entity.pdbx_description
1 polymer ?
#
loop_
_entity_poly.entity_id
_entity_poly.type
_entity_poly.pdbx_seq_one_letter_code
_entity_poly.pdbx_strand_id
1 'polypeptide(L)'
;MSFGVNSIKKSLIMMILVLILVFLVLIVYTKYSIFKEEVLMQADALKKIVLDINRMKTETQNIELKAASKGCPTRLFDTLSSFSNQDEGGIIIFGVDERDSYAINGVYDAQDLQKKVTEQCKQMEPSVRALFTVCDIDGNTVVSAEIPGVDISERPVFYKGVGRVKGSYVRVGESDEPMSEYEIYSYEAFRKRLRDDIRTVENAKMNMIDEARMETYLSAVRKERKNLAENVSKDEILELMGITSDGVPTLAGLMVFSKYPQGYFPQLCITAVSLPGTEMGAVGDDDERFIDNKRIT
;
A
#
# COMPACT_ATOMS: atom_id res chain seq x y z
N MET A 1 -41.78 -42.82 -15.80
CA MET A 1 -41.13 -41.84 -16.71
C MET A 1 -40.92 -40.43 -16.12
N SER A 2 -41.10 -40.21 -14.82
CA SER A 2 -41.00 -38.86 -14.19
C SER A 2 -39.63 -38.49 -13.65
N PHE A 3 -38.69 -39.41 -13.45
CA PHE A 3 -37.37 -39.14 -12.85
C PHE A 3 -36.35 -38.48 -13.78
N GLY A 4 -36.45 -38.68 -15.11
CA GLY A 4 -35.49 -38.10 -16.07
C GLY A 4 -35.69 -36.61 -16.35
N VAL A 5 -36.93 -36.12 -16.32
CA VAL A 5 -37.28 -34.74 -16.67
C VAL A 5 -36.83 -33.75 -15.59
N ASN A 6 -36.84 -34.15 -14.31
CA ASN A 6 -36.37 -33.31 -13.20
C ASN A 6 -34.83 -33.17 -13.15
N SER A 7 -34.10 -34.19 -13.57
CA SER A 7 -32.63 -34.16 -13.64
C SER A 7 -32.14 -33.20 -14.77
N ILE A 8 -32.79 -33.28 -15.93
CA ILE A 8 -32.47 -32.40 -17.08
C ILE A 8 -32.80 -30.94 -16.78
N LYS A 9 -33.94 -30.65 -16.10
CA LYS A 9 -34.28 -29.28 -15.66
C LYS A 9 -33.27 -28.72 -14.67
N LYS A 10 -32.81 -29.52 -13.69
CA LYS A 10 -31.78 -29.08 -12.74
C LYS A 10 -30.45 -28.80 -13.42
N SER A 11 -30.02 -29.64 -14.36
CA SER A 11 -28.80 -29.44 -15.14
C SER A 11 -28.88 -28.19 -16.00
N LEU A 12 -30.02 -27.92 -16.63
CA LEU A 12 -30.25 -26.73 -17.46
C LEU A 12 -30.22 -25.43 -16.61
N ILE A 13 -30.88 -25.46 -15.44
CA ILE A 13 -30.87 -24.31 -14.51
C ILE A 13 -29.46 -24.05 -14.01
N MET A 14 -28.68 -25.06 -13.68
CA MET A 14 -27.27 -24.89 -13.24
C MET A 14 -26.39 -24.33 -14.36
N MET A 15 -26.60 -24.78 -15.60
CA MET A 15 -25.88 -24.24 -16.76
C MET A 15 -26.20 -22.75 -17.02
N ILE A 16 -27.48 -22.35 -16.87
CA ILE A 16 -27.91 -20.95 -17.00
C ILE A 16 -27.31 -20.11 -15.87
N LEU A 17 -27.27 -20.57 -14.63
CA LEU A 17 -26.65 -19.87 -13.50
C LEU A 17 -25.15 -19.68 -13.71
N VAL A 18 -24.43 -20.67 -14.22
CA VAL A 18 -23.01 -20.57 -14.56
C VAL A 18 -22.78 -19.54 -15.67
N LEU A 19 -23.61 -19.55 -16.72
CA LEU A 19 -23.53 -18.56 -17.80
C LEU A 19 -23.79 -17.13 -17.31
N ILE A 20 -24.77 -16.93 -16.42
CA ILE A 20 -25.05 -15.63 -15.80
C ILE A 20 -23.86 -15.17 -14.95
N LEU A 21 -23.26 -16.08 -14.17
CA LEU A 21 -22.08 -15.77 -13.35
C LEU A 21 -20.88 -15.37 -14.21
N VAL A 22 -20.60 -16.12 -15.28
CA VAL A 22 -19.52 -15.79 -16.24
C VAL A 22 -19.79 -14.45 -16.90
N PHE A 23 -21.04 -14.15 -17.28
CA PHE A 23 -21.40 -12.88 -17.88
C PHE A 23 -21.26 -11.70 -16.89
N LEU A 24 -21.63 -11.88 -15.63
CA LEU A 24 -21.40 -10.89 -14.57
C LEU A 24 -19.92 -10.65 -14.30
N VAL A 25 -19.12 -11.72 -14.27
CA VAL A 25 -17.65 -11.60 -14.14
C VAL A 25 -17.04 -10.86 -15.32
N LEU A 26 -17.50 -11.16 -16.55
CA LEU A 26 -17.07 -10.44 -17.75
C LEU A 26 -17.48 -8.96 -17.73
N ILE A 27 -18.68 -8.61 -17.26
CA ILE A 27 -19.12 -7.22 -17.11
C ILE A 27 -18.29 -6.50 -16.05
N VAL A 28 -18.01 -7.14 -14.92
CA VAL A 28 -17.14 -6.57 -13.88
C VAL A 28 -15.72 -6.41 -14.40
N TYR A 29 -15.20 -7.39 -15.11
CA TYR A 29 -13.86 -7.33 -15.71
C TYR A 29 -13.77 -6.26 -16.82
N THR A 30 -14.78 -6.16 -17.70
CA THR A 30 -14.81 -5.10 -18.73
C THR A 30 -15.02 -3.71 -18.11
N LYS A 31 -15.88 -3.56 -17.08
CA LYS A 31 -15.96 -2.30 -16.33
C LYS A 31 -14.64 -1.96 -15.63
N TYR A 32 -13.98 -2.94 -15.01
CA TYR A 32 -12.68 -2.74 -14.37
C TYR A 32 -11.58 -2.42 -15.41
N SER A 33 -11.60 -3.08 -16.57
CA SER A 33 -10.67 -2.79 -17.67
C SER A 33 -10.92 -1.42 -18.31
N ILE A 34 -12.17 -1.00 -18.47
CA ILE A 34 -12.54 0.33 -18.98
C ILE A 34 -12.20 1.43 -17.94
N PHE A 35 -12.30 1.13 -16.64
CA PHE A 35 -11.89 2.05 -15.58
C PHE A 35 -10.36 2.12 -15.41
N LYS A 36 -9.63 1.16 -15.95
CA LYS A 36 -8.18 1.10 -16.00
C LYS A 36 -7.57 1.54 -17.35
N GLU A 37 -8.38 2.00 -18.30
CA GLU A 37 -7.85 2.88 -19.33
C GLU A 37 -7.40 4.15 -18.60
N GLU A 38 -6.09 4.26 -18.43
CA GLU A 38 -5.41 5.50 -18.05
C GLU A 38 -5.93 6.58 -19.01
N VAL A 39 -6.90 7.36 -18.54
CA VAL A 39 -7.38 8.50 -19.33
C VAL A 39 -6.23 9.49 -19.30
N LEU A 40 -5.41 9.45 -20.35
CA LEU A 40 -4.37 10.44 -20.59
C LEU A 40 -4.96 11.82 -20.38
N MET A 41 -4.35 12.64 -19.55
CA MET A 41 -4.78 14.01 -19.32
C MET A 41 -4.95 14.75 -20.64
N GLN A 42 -6.08 15.39 -20.83
CA GLN A 42 -6.31 16.21 -22.01
C GLN A 42 -5.58 17.56 -21.88
N ALA A 43 -5.15 18.13 -23.00
CA ALA A 43 -4.43 19.42 -23.03
C ALA A 43 -5.21 20.55 -22.32
N ASP A 44 -6.53 20.57 -22.48
CA ASP A 44 -7.41 21.55 -21.81
C ASP A 44 -7.46 21.34 -20.30
N ALA A 45 -7.41 20.10 -19.82
CA ALA A 45 -7.34 19.80 -18.39
C ALA A 45 -6.01 20.26 -17.79
N LEU A 46 -4.89 20.01 -18.46
CA LEU A 46 -3.58 20.50 -18.06
C LEU A 46 -3.55 22.02 -18.00
N LYS A 47 -4.06 22.68 -19.03
CA LYS A 47 -4.17 24.15 -19.08
C LYS A 47 -4.94 24.70 -17.89
N LYS A 48 -6.09 24.10 -17.57
CA LYS A 48 -6.90 24.50 -16.41
C LYS A 48 -6.14 24.34 -15.10
N ILE A 49 -5.47 23.21 -14.87
CA ILE A 49 -4.68 22.94 -13.66
C ILE A 49 -3.60 24.02 -13.52
N VAL A 50 -2.82 24.29 -14.57
CA VAL A 50 -1.73 25.28 -14.54
C VAL A 50 -2.26 26.69 -14.24
N LEU A 51 -3.38 27.10 -14.84
CA LEU A 51 -3.99 28.40 -14.58
C LEU A 51 -4.53 28.51 -13.16
N ASP A 52 -5.11 27.43 -12.62
CA ASP A 52 -5.59 27.40 -11.24
C ASP A 52 -4.43 27.49 -10.24
N ILE A 53 -3.33 26.76 -10.45
CA ILE A 53 -2.09 26.86 -9.65
C ILE A 53 -1.51 28.26 -9.72
N ASN A 54 -1.39 28.82 -10.93
CA ASN A 54 -0.87 30.20 -11.09
C ASN A 54 -1.71 31.22 -10.34
N ARG A 55 -3.05 31.04 -10.32
CA ARG A 55 -3.98 31.92 -9.60
C ARG A 55 -3.91 31.76 -8.09
N MET A 56 -3.87 30.51 -7.58
CA MET A 56 -3.89 30.20 -6.16
C MET A 56 -2.53 30.31 -5.49
N LYS A 57 -1.44 30.27 -6.27
CA LYS A 57 -0.04 30.30 -5.82
C LYS A 57 0.26 29.17 -4.84
N THR A 58 -0.25 27.98 -5.13
CA THR A 58 -0.02 26.78 -4.30
C THR A 58 -0.04 25.53 -5.17
N GLU A 59 0.73 24.55 -4.79
CA GLU A 59 0.71 23.20 -5.32
C GLU A 59 -0.29 22.32 -4.53
N THR A 60 -0.53 21.13 -5.01
CA THR A 60 -1.25 20.08 -4.28
C THR A 60 -0.31 18.91 -4.07
N GLN A 61 -0.61 18.06 -3.08
CA GLN A 61 0.24 16.93 -2.72
C GLN A 61 0.62 16.03 -3.92
N ASN A 62 -0.22 15.93 -4.93
CA ASN A 62 -0.03 15.08 -6.09
C ASN A 62 0.53 15.82 -7.31
N ILE A 63 0.95 17.08 -7.16
CA ILE A 63 1.52 17.89 -8.23
C ILE A 63 2.88 18.40 -7.80
N GLU A 64 3.83 18.37 -8.73
CA GLU A 64 5.17 18.92 -8.59
C GLU A 64 5.47 19.86 -9.75
N LEU A 65 5.91 21.07 -9.49
CA LEU A 65 6.29 22.05 -10.53
C LEU A 65 7.80 22.06 -10.75
N LYS A 66 8.18 22.12 -12.01
CA LYS A 66 9.58 22.24 -12.41
C LYS A 66 9.77 23.32 -13.46
N ALA A 67 10.59 24.31 -13.15
CA ALA A 67 11.09 25.21 -14.17
C ALA A 67 11.92 24.41 -15.19
N ALA A 68 11.63 24.54 -16.46
CA ALA A 68 12.31 23.80 -17.54
C ALA A 68 12.59 24.71 -18.75
N SER A 69 12.62 26.03 -18.57
CA SER A 69 12.90 26.98 -19.66
C SER A 69 14.36 26.94 -20.13
N LYS A 70 15.31 26.49 -19.31
CA LYS A 70 16.73 26.42 -19.61
C LYS A 70 17.27 25.01 -19.86
N GLY A 71 16.44 23.99 -19.72
CA GLY A 71 16.82 22.59 -19.88
C GLY A 71 15.99 21.66 -19.00
N CYS A 72 16.14 20.36 -19.23
CA CYS A 72 15.49 19.34 -18.40
C CYS A 72 16.14 19.33 -17.00
N PRO A 73 15.34 19.29 -15.91
CA PRO A 73 15.87 19.09 -14.57
C PRO A 73 16.71 17.80 -14.50
N THR A 74 17.90 17.90 -13.91
CA THR A 74 18.86 16.79 -13.90
C THR A 74 18.54 15.71 -12.88
N ARG A 75 17.69 16.02 -11.90
CA ARG A 75 17.34 15.11 -10.81
C ARG A 75 15.83 15.13 -10.57
N LEU A 76 15.16 14.11 -11.08
CA LEU A 76 13.74 13.87 -10.85
C LEU A 76 13.50 12.58 -10.02
N PHE A 77 14.58 11.89 -9.62
CA PHE A 77 14.50 10.55 -9.04
C PHE A 77 13.70 10.50 -7.74
N ASP A 78 13.83 11.53 -6.91
CA ASP A 78 13.13 11.62 -5.63
C ASP A 78 11.61 11.70 -5.87
N THR A 79 11.16 12.59 -6.77
CA THR A 79 9.75 12.76 -7.15
C THR A 79 9.22 11.54 -7.94
N LEU A 80 10.02 10.97 -8.85
CA LEU A 80 9.63 9.75 -9.55
C LEU A 80 9.41 8.59 -8.58
N SER A 81 10.26 8.46 -7.57
CA SER A 81 10.13 7.46 -6.52
C SER A 81 8.89 7.71 -5.67
N SER A 82 8.75 8.91 -5.12
CA SER A 82 7.67 9.25 -4.18
C SER A 82 6.30 9.11 -4.83
N PHE A 83 6.11 9.61 -6.06
CA PHE A 83 4.85 9.48 -6.78
C PHE A 83 4.53 8.02 -7.15
N SER A 84 5.51 7.24 -7.61
CA SER A 84 5.29 5.83 -7.91
C SER A 84 4.96 5.00 -6.67
N ASN A 85 5.38 5.41 -5.49
CA ASN A 85 5.17 4.70 -4.24
C ASN A 85 3.86 5.05 -3.52
N GLN A 86 3.02 5.91 -4.09
CA GLN A 86 1.65 6.16 -3.61
C GLN A 86 0.61 5.58 -4.59
N ASP A 87 -0.63 5.42 -4.12
CA ASP A 87 -1.66 4.68 -4.89
C ASP A 87 -2.12 5.45 -6.12
N GLU A 88 -2.28 6.76 -6.00
CA GLU A 88 -2.80 7.62 -7.06
C GLU A 88 -1.72 8.10 -8.04
N GLY A 89 -0.44 7.86 -7.72
CA GLY A 89 0.64 8.45 -8.50
C GLY A 89 0.74 9.97 -8.33
N GLY A 90 1.25 10.66 -9.34
CA GLY A 90 1.35 12.12 -9.30
C GLY A 90 1.66 12.72 -10.68
N ILE A 91 1.70 14.04 -10.76
CA ILE A 91 1.90 14.79 -11.99
C ILE A 91 3.07 15.75 -11.80
N ILE A 92 4.08 15.64 -12.66
CA ILE A 92 5.15 16.65 -12.73
C ILE A 92 4.80 17.58 -13.88
N ILE A 93 4.68 18.89 -13.59
CA ILE A 93 4.39 19.92 -14.59
C ILE A 93 5.67 20.73 -14.85
N PHE A 94 6.11 20.75 -16.09
CA PHE A 94 7.28 21.46 -16.54
C PHE A 94 6.91 22.75 -17.28
N GLY A 95 7.63 23.83 -17.01
CA GLY A 95 7.44 25.13 -17.61
C GLY A 95 6.74 26.13 -16.70
N VAL A 96 6.53 25.79 -15.43
CA VAL A 96 6.06 26.68 -14.37
C VAL A 96 7.15 26.84 -13.33
N ASP A 97 7.48 28.06 -12.93
CA ASP A 97 8.52 28.34 -11.95
C ASP A 97 7.92 28.81 -10.63
N GLU A 98 7.92 27.94 -9.63
CA GLU A 98 7.46 28.23 -8.28
C GLU A 98 8.20 29.42 -7.65
N ARG A 99 9.53 29.47 -7.86
CA ARG A 99 10.40 30.51 -7.29
C ARG A 99 10.15 31.89 -7.89
N ASP A 100 9.58 31.93 -9.10
CA ASP A 100 9.16 33.17 -9.76
C ASP A 100 7.64 33.35 -9.65
N SER A 101 7.11 33.20 -8.45
CA SER A 101 5.67 33.39 -8.17
C SER A 101 4.77 32.59 -9.11
N TYR A 102 5.14 31.35 -9.39
CA TYR A 102 4.41 30.44 -10.29
C TYR A 102 4.30 30.97 -11.73
N ALA A 103 5.30 31.68 -12.20
CA ALA A 103 5.33 32.20 -13.57
C ALA A 103 5.34 31.06 -14.60
N ILE A 104 4.53 31.22 -15.65
CA ILE A 104 4.46 30.26 -16.76
C ILE A 104 5.51 30.67 -17.80
N ASN A 105 6.72 30.11 -17.67
CA ASN A 105 7.86 30.44 -18.53
C ASN A 105 8.04 29.50 -19.72
N GLY A 106 7.23 28.41 -19.75
CA GLY A 106 7.33 27.35 -20.76
C GLY A 106 8.59 26.49 -20.65
N VAL A 107 8.65 25.49 -21.51
CA VAL A 107 9.80 24.57 -21.61
C VAL A 107 10.71 24.96 -22.79
N TYR A 108 12.03 24.64 -22.68
CA TYR A 108 13.01 24.93 -23.72
C TYR A 108 12.73 24.17 -25.04
N ASP A 109 12.34 22.90 -24.94
CA ASP A 109 11.99 21.99 -26.04
C ASP A 109 11.16 20.83 -25.48
N ALA A 110 9.95 20.67 -25.95
CA ALA A 110 9.02 19.66 -25.42
C ALA A 110 9.44 18.22 -25.77
N GLN A 111 10.04 18.01 -26.95
CA GLN A 111 10.42 16.65 -27.38
C GLN A 111 11.69 16.18 -26.66
N ASP A 112 12.70 17.05 -26.56
CA ASP A 112 13.94 16.72 -25.84
C ASP A 112 13.67 16.55 -24.34
N LEU A 113 12.79 17.38 -23.75
CA LEU A 113 12.36 17.22 -22.37
C LEU A 113 11.74 15.84 -22.12
N GLN A 114 10.74 15.44 -22.91
CA GLN A 114 10.09 14.14 -22.79
C GLN A 114 11.09 12.98 -22.92
N LYS A 115 12.03 13.08 -23.86
CA LYS A 115 13.09 12.09 -24.01
C LYS A 115 13.96 11.97 -22.76
N LYS A 116 14.44 13.09 -22.22
CA LYS A 116 15.30 13.10 -21.03
C LYS A 116 14.57 12.66 -19.76
N VAL A 117 13.29 13.03 -19.59
CA VAL A 117 12.47 12.53 -18.48
C VAL A 117 12.28 11.02 -18.61
N THR A 118 12.01 10.51 -19.83
CA THR A 118 11.90 9.05 -20.06
C THR A 118 13.23 8.33 -19.76
N GLU A 119 14.37 8.93 -20.05
CA GLU A 119 15.69 8.38 -19.71
C GLU A 119 15.89 8.29 -18.19
N GLN A 120 15.43 9.28 -17.42
CA GLN A 120 15.43 9.23 -15.96
C GLN A 120 14.47 8.16 -15.42
N CYS A 121 13.27 8.04 -16.00
CA CYS A 121 12.29 7.00 -15.63
C CYS A 121 12.86 5.58 -15.81
N LYS A 122 13.67 5.33 -16.83
CA LYS A 122 14.34 4.04 -17.05
C LYS A 122 15.42 3.72 -16.01
N GLN A 123 15.91 4.71 -15.29
CA GLN A 123 16.89 4.53 -14.20
C GLN A 123 16.22 4.17 -12.87
N MET A 124 14.89 4.17 -12.81
CA MET A 124 14.14 3.67 -11.67
C MET A 124 14.02 2.14 -11.68
N GLU A 125 13.82 1.54 -10.53
CA GLU A 125 13.58 0.09 -10.35
C GLU A 125 12.37 -0.14 -9.42
N PRO A 126 11.24 -0.74 -9.89
CA PRO A 126 10.91 -0.95 -11.30
C PRO A 126 10.96 0.32 -12.15
N SER A 127 11.14 0.16 -13.47
CA SER A 127 11.20 1.33 -14.35
C SER A 127 9.83 2.01 -14.45
N VAL A 128 9.82 3.32 -14.30
CA VAL A 128 8.60 4.14 -14.37
C VAL A 128 8.21 4.39 -15.83
N ARG A 129 6.92 4.45 -16.10
CA ARG A 129 6.37 4.79 -17.40
C ARG A 129 5.51 6.04 -17.30
N ALA A 130 6.14 7.19 -17.52
CA ALA A 130 5.44 8.47 -17.50
C ALA A 130 4.59 8.63 -18.78
N LEU A 131 3.40 9.19 -18.62
CA LEU A 131 2.55 9.64 -19.72
C LEU A 131 2.67 11.15 -19.88
N PHE A 132 2.77 11.64 -21.09
CA PHE A 132 3.04 13.05 -21.35
C PHE A 132 1.85 13.74 -22.03
N THR A 133 1.53 14.94 -21.53
CA THR A 133 0.59 15.84 -22.17
C THR A 133 1.26 17.20 -22.41
N VAL A 134 1.00 17.80 -23.56
CA VAL A 134 1.56 19.10 -23.95
C VAL A 134 0.42 20.07 -24.20
N CYS A 135 0.51 21.26 -23.65
CA CYS A 135 -0.42 22.36 -23.96
C CYS A 135 0.34 23.67 -24.20
N ASP A 136 -0.32 24.60 -24.87
CA ASP A 136 0.15 25.97 -25.00
C ASP A 136 -0.69 26.93 -24.13
N ILE A 137 -0.01 27.79 -23.41
CA ILE A 137 -0.62 28.82 -22.55
C ILE A 137 0.02 30.15 -22.91
N ASP A 138 -0.70 30.98 -23.65
CA ASP A 138 -0.29 32.32 -24.06
C ASP A 138 1.10 32.33 -24.78
N GLY A 139 1.36 31.33 -25.63
CA GLY A 139 2.59 31.16 -26.38
C GLY A 139 3.71 30.44 -25.61
N ASN A 140 3.46 30.02 -24.37
CA ASN A 140 4.39 29.21 -23.58
C ASN A 140 3.98 27.74 -23.60
N THR A 141 4.86 26.87 -24.11
CA THR A 141 4.62 25.44 -24.12
C THR A 141 4.84 24.86 -22.72
N VAL A 142 3.83 24.21 -22.16
CA VAL A 142 3.87 23.49 -20.88
C VAL A 142 3.73 22.00 -21.12
N VAL A 143 4.48 21.19 -20.39
CA VAL A 143 4.46 19.72 -20.49
C VAL A 143 4.16 19.13 -19.13
N SER A 144 3.21 18.18 -19.06
CA SER A 144 3.05 17.33 -17.88
C SER A 144 3.65 15.95 -18.11
N ALA A 145 4.14 15.34 -17.05
CA ALA A 145 4.45 13.92 -16.95
C ALA A 145 3.61 13.31 -15.84
N GLU A 146 2.64 12.49 -16.22
CA GLU A 146 1.84 11.72 -15.27
C GLU A 146 2.63 10.47 -14.85
N ILE A 147 2.89 10.34 -13.57
CA ILE A 147 3.65 9.25 -12.96
C ILE A 147 2.65 8.32 -12.29
N PRO A 148 2.44 7.10 -12.82
CA PRO A 148 1.49 6.17 -12.24
C PRO A 148 2.00 5.64 -10.90
N GLY A 149 1.08 5.48 -9.94
CA GLY A 149 1.34 4.68 -8.76
C GLY A 149 1.47 3.20 -9.13
N VAL A 150 2.45 2.51 -8.55
CA VAL A 150 2.60 1.08 -8.79
C VAL A 150 1.86 0.27 -7.73
N ASP A 151 1.52 -0.97 -8.06
CA ASP A 151 0.93 -1.90 -7.10
C ASP A 151 1.84 -2.10 -5.88
N ILE A 152 1.25 -2.28 -4.71
CA ILE A 152 1.98 -2.45 -3.46
C ILE A 152 3.00 -3.60 -3.51
N SER A 153 2.73 -4.63 -4.32
CA SER A 153 3.65 -5.77 -4.51
C SER A 153 4.91 -5.42 -5.30
N GLU A 154 4.91 -4.29 -6.01
CA GLU A 154 6.06 -3.81 -6.78
C GLU A 154 6.84 -2.70 -6.06
N ARG A 155 6.31 -2.17 -4.94
CA ARG A 155 6.98 -1.15 -4.12
C ARG A 155 8.11 -1.75 -3.27
N PRO A 156 9.13 -0.98 -2.92
CA PRO A 156 9.31 0.41 -3.31
C PRO A 156 9.92 0.56 -4.70
N VAL A 157 9.49 1.58 -5.45
CA VAL A 157 10.18 2.09 -6.64
C VAL A 157 11.34 2.96 -6.17
N PHE A 158 12.54 2.75 -6.68
CA PHE A 158 13.72 3.46 -6.23
C PHE A 158 14.69 3.81 -7.36
N TYR A 159 15.57 4.77 -7.15
CA TYR A 159 16.63 5.12 -8.08
C TYR A 159 17.78 4.11 -8.01
N LYS A 160 18.09 3.44 -9.13
CA LYS A 160 19.16 2.41 -9.23
C LYS A 160 20.53 2.91 -8.84
N GLY A 161 20.84 4.17 -9.19
CA GLY A 161 22.20 4.74 -9.02
C GLY A 161 22.67 4.79 -7.57
N VAL A 162 21.74 4.87 -6.60
CA VAL A 162 22.08 4.89 -5.16
C VAL A 162 21.54 3.70 -4.40
N GLY A 163 20.79 2.81 -5.08
CA GLY A 163 20.21 1.61 -4.50
C GLY A 163 18.97 1.87 -3.66
N ARG A 164 18.31 0.78 -3.25
CA ARG A 164 16.98 0.80 -2.65
C ARG A 164 16.90 1.65 -1.37
N VAL A 165 17.83 1.47 -0.44
CA VAL A 165 17.79 2.14 0.87
C VAL A 165 17.89 3.66 0.74
N LYS A 166 18.73 4.16 -0.19
CA LYS A 166 18.97 5.59 -0.37
C LYS A 166 18.16 6.21 -1.52
N GLY A 167 17.53 5.38 -2.34
CA GLY A 167 16.82 5.82 -3.54
C GLY A 167 15.32 5.67 -3.47
N SER A 168 14.77 5.22 -2.33
CA SER A 168 13.32 5.10 -2.10
C SER A 168 12.81 6.33 -1.36
N TYR A 169 11.75 6.93 -1.91
CA TYR A 169 11.12 8.13 -1.37
C TYR A 169 9.61 7.93 -1.23
N VAL A 170 9.02 8.65 -0.28
CA VAL A 170 7.58 8.75 -0.04
C VAL A 170 7.16 10.21 -0.07
N ARG A 171 5.97 10.50 -0.55
CA ARG A 171 5.42 11.86 -0.56
C ARG A 171 4.79 12.18 0.78
N VAL A 172 5.26 13.23 1.43
CA VAL A 172 4.72 13.74 2.70
C VAL A 172 4.36 15.21 2.51
N GLY A 173 3.06 15.48 2.33
CA GLY A 173 2.62 16.81 1.91
C GLY A 173 3.20 17.15 0.53
N GLU A 174 3.98 18.24 0.46
CA GLU A 174 4.65 18.71 -0.76
C GLU A 174 6.12 18.27 -0.84
N SER A 175 6.63 17.48 0.11
CA SER A 175 8.02 17.04 0.18
C SER A 175 8.20 15.58 -0.24
N ASP A 176 9.32 15.31 -0.90
CA ASP A 176 9.80 13.96 -1.19
C ASP A 176 10.76 13.54 -0.06
N GLU A 177 10.27 12.71 0.87
CA GLU A 177 11.04 12.26 2.02
C GLU A 177 11.65 10.88 1.79
N PRO A 178 12.90 10.65 2.21
CA PRO A 178 13.47 9.30 2.15
C PRO A 178 12.67 8.32 2.99
N MET A 179 12.38 7.14 2.45
CA MET A 179 11.76 6.07 3.21
C MET A 179 12.68 5.57 4.33
N SER A 180 12.09 5.28 5.47
CA SER A 180 12.77 4.57 6.55
C SER A 180 13.07 3.11 6.16
N GLU A 181 14.05 2.49 6.80
CA GLU A 181 14.34 1.07 6.60
C GLU A 181 13.14 0.18 6.94
N TYR A 182 12.31 0.60 7.90
CA TYR A 182 11.10 -0.12 8.28
C TYR A 182 10.04 -0.10 7.17
N GLU A 183 9.81 1.04 6.51
CA GLU A 183 8.88 1.14 5.38
C GLU A 183 9.36 0.28 4.22
N ILE A 184 10.64 0.32 3.89
CA ILE A 184 11.25 -0.53 2.86
C ILE A 184 11.08 -2.02 3.20
N TYR A 185 11.35 -2.40 4.44
CA TYR A 185 11.16 -3.77 4.93
C TYR A 185 9.69 -4.20 4.82
N SER A 186 8.75 -3.31 5.15
CA SER A 186 7.31 -3.61 5.09
C SER A 186 6.86 -3.98 3.66
N TYR A 187 7.32 -3.25 2.64
CA TYR A 187 7.05 -3.60 1.24
C TYR A 187 7.70 -4.93 0.84
N GLU A 188 8.93 -5.19 1.29
CA GLU A 188 9.61 -6.47 1.02
C GLU A 188 8.90 -7.65 1.68
N ALA A 189 8.48 -7.49 2.92
CA ALA A 189 7.72 -8.48 3.66
C ALA A 189 6.41 -8.81 2.94
N PHE A 190 5.68 -7.79 2.48
CA PHE A 190 4.48 -7.96 1.70
C PHE A 190 4.73 -8.73 0.40
N ARG A 191 5.73 -8.32 -0.38
CA ARG A 191 6.09 -8.96 -1.65
C ARG A 191 6.54 -10.41 -1.48
N LYS A 192 7.32 -10.70 -0.46
CA LYS A 192 7.79 -12.06 -0.14
C LYS A 192 6.71 -12.89 0.53
N ARG A 193 5.55 -12.30 0.83
CA ARG A 193 4.49 -12.95 1.61
C ARG A 193 5.01 -13.55 2.90
N LEU A 194 5.89 -12.80 3.58
CA LEU A 194 6.45 -13.26 4.85
C LEU A 194 5.31 -13.42 5.86
N ARG A 195 5.22 -14.61 6.38
CA ARG A 195 4.25 -14.96 7.42
C ARG A 195 4.99 -15.05 8.74
N ASP A 196 5.30 -13.91 9.35
CA ASP A 196 5.96 -13.84 10.65
C ASP A 196 5.12 -14.45 11.77
N ASP A 197 3.80 -14.47 11.58
CA ASP A 197 2.83 -15.07 12.50
C ASP A 197 3.05 -16.57 12.71
N ILE A 198 3.46 -17.31 11.68
CA ILE A 198 3.76 -18.77 11.77
C ILE A 198 5.22 -19.08 12.06
N ARG A 199 6.06 -18.09 12.27
CA ARG A 199 7.44 -18.30 12.70
C ARG A 199 7.48 -18.94 14.07
N THR A 200 8.30 -19.99 14.23
CA THR A 200 8.54 -20.59 15.55
C THR A 200 9.27 -19.63 16.48
N VAL A 201 8.94 -19.66 17.74
CA VAL A 201 9.58 -18.83 18.76
C VAL A 201 10.64 -19.65 19.46
N GLU A 202 11.84 -19.12 19.53
CA GLU A 202 12.98 -19.76 20.17
C GLU A 202 12.65 -20.08 21.64
N ASN A 203 12.98 -21.32 22.06
CA ASN A 203 12.71 -21.85 23.39
C ASN A 203 11.21 -22.01 23.77
N ALA A 204 10.29 -21.79 22.83
CA ALA A 204 8.87 -22.05 23.07
C ALA A 204 8.60 -23.55 23.22
N LYS A 205 7.73 -23.90 24.17
CA LYS A 205 7.35 -25.30 24.46
C LYS A 205 5.82 -25.39 24.56
N MET A 206 5.28 -26.53 24.15
CA MET A 206 3.84 -26.81 24.22
C MET A 206 3.25 -26.76 25.64
N ASN A 207 4.04 -27.01 26.68
CA ASN A 207 3.58 -26.91 28.06
C ASN A 207 3.26 -25.46 28.51
N MET A 208 3.67 -24.47 27.73
CA MET A 208 3.33 -23.05 27.95
C MET A 208 1.97 -22.67 27.36
N ILE A 209 1.42 -23.52 26.53
CA ILE A 209 0.08 -23.36 25.95
C ILE A 209 -1.00 -23.70 27.00
N ASP A 210 -2.04 -22.88 27.05
CA ASP A 210 -3.24 -23.13 27.84
C ASP A 210 -4.08 -24.22 27.15
N GLU A 211 -4.07 -25.41 27.71
CA GLU A 211 -4.70 -26.57 27.12
C GLU A 211 -6.23 -26.43 27.06
N ALA A 212 -6.87 -25.80 28.06
CA ALA A 212 -8.30 -25.61 28.08
C ALA A 212 -8.77 -24.66 26.97
N ARG A 213 -8.04 -23.57 26.77
CA ARG A 213 -8.28 -22.59 25.70
C ARG A 213 -8.05 -23.24 24.32
N MET A 214 -7.01 -24.05 24.20
CA MET A 214 -6.69 -24.80 22.99
C MET A 214 -7.80 -25.80 22.63
N GLU A 215 -8.27 -26.60 23.58
CA GLU A 215 -9.33 -27.58 23.35
C GLU A 215 -10.67 -26.89 22.97
N THR A 216 -10.96 -25.74 23.58
CA THR A 216 -12.13 -24.93 23.20
C THR A 216 -12.06 -24.51 21.74
N TYR A 217 -10.91 -24.01 21.29
CA TYR A 217 -10.68 -23.62 19.90
C TYR A 217 -10.78 -24.83 18.96
N LEU A 218 -10.11 -25.94 19.25
CA LEU A 218 -10.15 -27.14 18.43
C LEU A 218 -11.56 -27.71 18.29
N SER A 219 -12.35 -27.65 19.35
CA SER A 219 -13.76 -28.05 19.31
C SER A 219 -14.59 -27.17 18.37
N ALA A 220 -14.35 -25.85 18.36
CA ALA A 220 -14.99 -24.94 17.44
C ALA A 220 -14.57 -25.22 15.99
N VAL A 221 -13.28 -25.38 15.72
CA VAL A 221 -12.75 -25.70 14.39
C VAL A 221 -13.34 -26.99 13.83
N ARG A 222 -13.38 -28.04 14.65
CA ARG A 222 -13.95 -29.32 14.24
C ARG A 222 -15.45 -29.25 13.98
N LYS A 223 -16.19 -28.46 14.73
CA LYS A 223 -17.61 -28.24 14.53
C LYS A 223 -17.92 -27.55 13.20
N GLU A 224 -17.12 -26.58 12.84
CA GLU A 224 -17.31 -25.83 11.59
C GLU A 224 -16.77 -26.54 10.35
N ARG A 225 -15.71 -27.35 10.52
CA ARG A 225 -14.97 -27.99 9.43
C ARG A 225 -14.96 -29.51 9.58
N LYS A 226 -16.05 -30.15 9.18
CA LYS A 226 -16.25 -31.62 9.32
C LYS A 226 -15.11 -32.44 8.72
N ASN A 227 -14.58 -32.06 7.56
CA ASN A 227 -13.47 -32.76 6.92
C ASN A 227 -12.20 -32.80 7.80
N LEU A 228 -11.92 -31.73 8.54
CA LEU A 228 -10.81 -31.72 9.50
C LEU A 228 -11.09 -32.62 10.71
N ALA A 229 -12.35 -32.64 11.16
CA ALA A 229 -12.73 -33.45 12.33
C ALA A 229 -12.57 -34.95 12.07
N GLU A 230 -12.88 -35.42 10.84
CA GLU A 230 -12.95 -36.83 10.49
C GLU A 230 -11.60 -37.41 10.02
N ASN A 231 -10.72 -36.59 9.40
CA ASN A 231 -9.59 -37.10 8.65
C ASN A 231 -8.23 -36.55 9.12
N VAL A 232 -8.21 -35.63 10.09
CA VAL A 232 -6.97 -34.94 10.50
C VAL A 232 -6.78 -35.03 12.00
N SER A 233 -5.57 -35.40 12.42
CA SER A 233 -5.19 -35.50 13.83
C SER A 233 -5.14 -34.12 14.50
N LYS A 234 -5.10 -34.10 15.85
CA LYS A 234 -4.98 -32.86 16.61
C LYS A 234 -3.73 -32.07 16.20
N ASP A 235 -2.59 -32.74 16.12
CA ASP A 235 -1.29 -32.09 15.83
C ASP A 235 -1.27 -31.53 14.40
N GLU A 236 -1.81 -32.25 13.44
CA GLU A 236 -1.96 -31.76 12.06
C GLU A 236 -2.90 -30.56 11.98
N ILE A 237 -3.98 -30.52 12.80
CA ILE A 237 -4.86 -29.33 12.85
C ILE A 237 -4.08 -28.14 13.40
N LEU A 238 -3.25 -28.31 14.43
CA LEU A 238 -2.43 -27.23 14.96
C LEU A 238 -1.45 -26.67 13.92
N GLU A 239 -0.83 -27.55 13.13
CA GLU A 239 0.04 -27.18 12.01
C GLU A 239 -0.74 -26.41 10.91
N LEU A 240 -1.86 -26.97 10.47
CA LEU A 240 -2.70 -26.35 9.43
C LEU A 240 -3.26 -24.99 9.84
N MET A 241 -3.52 -24.80 11.13
CA MET A 241 -3.99 -23.52 11.68
C MET A 241 -2.84 -22.55 12.00
N GLY A 242 -1.60 -22.94 11.78
CA GLY A 242 -0.42 -22.11 12.05
C GLY A 242 -0.15 -21.87 13.54
N ILE A 243 -0.64 -22.73 14.41
CA ILE A 243 -0.44 -22.66 15.86
C ILE A 243 0.90 -23.26 16.23
N THR A 244 1.28 -24.34 15.54
CA THR A 244 2.59 -24.97 15.62
C THR A 244 3.25 -25.03 14.25
N SER A 245 4.57 -25.21 14.23
CA SER A 245 5.36 -25.61 13.07
C SER A 245 6.39 -26.62 13.55
N ASP A 246 6.35 -27.82 12.97
CA ASP A 246 7.15 -28.99 13.41
C ASP A 246 7.00 -29.28 14.93
N GLY A 247 5.77 -29.13 15.45
CA GLY A 247 5.44 -29.34 16.86
C GLY A 247 5.91 -28.23 17.80
N VAL A 248 6.55 -27.18 17.30
CA VAL A 248 6.99 -26.02 18.09
C VAL A 248 5.95 -24.88 17.96
N PRO A 249 5.55 -24.24 19.07
CA PRO A 249 4.64 -23.13 19.02
C PRO A 249 5.14 -21.98 18.14
N THR A 250 4.26 -21.45 17.30
CA THR A 250 4.52 -20.27 16.48
C THR A 250 4.29 -18.99 17.28
N LEU A 251 4.67 -17.85 16.71
CA LEU A 251 4.36 -16.53 17.28
C LEU A 251 2.85 -16.38 17.52
N ALA A 252 2.01 -16.68 16.50
CA ALA A 252 0.55 -16.63 16.63
C ALA A 252 0.03 -17.61 17.71
N GLY A 253 0.56 -18.83 17.72
CA GLY A 253 0.22 -19.84 18.72
C GLY A 253 0.48 -19.37 20.15
N LEU A 254 1.65 -18.76 20.41
CA LEU A 254 1.98 -18.21 21.72
C LEU A 254 1.16 -16.99 22.07
N MET A 255 0.96 -16.05 21.16
CA MET A 255 0.19 -14.83 21.44
C MET A 255 -1.26 -15.13 21.82
N VAL A 256 -1.88 -16.14 21.18
CA VAL A 256 -3.30 -16.46 21.38
C VAL A 256 -3.50 -17.47 22.52
N PHE A 257 -2.63 -18.47 22.62
CA PHE A 257 -2.86 -19.63 23.48
C PHE A 257 -1.86 -19.76 24.63
N SER A 258 -0.82 -18.95 24.74
CA SER A 258 0.09 -19.02 25.87
C SER A 258 -0.59 -18.60 27.17
N LYS A 259 -0.20 -19.25 28.28
CA LYS A 259 -0.61 -18.87 29.65
C LYS A 259 -0.07 -17.49 30.00
N TYR A 260 1.09 -17.12 29.49
CA TYR A 260 1.74 -15.83 29.75
C TYR A 260 2.64 -15.43 28.55
N PRO A 261 2.08 -14.86 27.49
CA PRO A 261 2.83 -14.50 26.28
C PRO A 261 3.92 -13.44 26.56
N GLN A 262 3.74 -12.58 27.56
CA GLN A 262 4.72 -11.56 27.98
C GLN A 262 6.03 -12.16 28.48
N GLY A 263 6.06 -13.44 28.86
CA GLY A 263 7.29 -14.15 29.19
C GLY A 263 8.25 -14.29 28.01
N TYR A 264 7.70 -14.34 26.79
CA TYR A 264 8.47 -14.34 25.55
C TYR A 264 8.60 -12.95 24.94
N PHE A 265 7.59 -12.13 25.11
CA PHE A 265 7.48 -10.80 24.52
C PHE A 265 7.07 -9.77 25.57
N PRO A 266 7.99 -9.29 26.42
CA PRO A 266 7.67 -8.35 27.53
C PRO A 266 7.03 -7.03 27.06
N GLN A 267 7.22 -6.68 25.79
CA GLN A 267 6.63 -5.50 25.15
C GLN A 267 5.13 -5.66 24.80
N LEU A 268 4.58 -6.89 24.81
CA LEU A 268 3.16 -7.15 24.55
C LEU A 268 2.32 -6.73 25.77
N CYS A 269 2.16 -5.44 25.95
CA CYS A 269 1.34 -4.86 26.99
C CYS A 269 0.59 -3.64 26.44
N ILE A 270 -0.54 -3.32 27.04
CA ILE A 270 -1.26 -2.08 26.78
C ILE A 270 -0.95 -1.12 27.93
N THR A 271 -0.39 0.03 27.62
CA THR A 271 -0.21 1.11 28.60
C THR A 271 -1.31 2.14 28.37
N ALA A 272 -2.18 2.32 29.35
CA ALA A 272 -3.20 3.35 29.34
C ALA A 272 -2.77 4.47 30.27
N VAL A 273 -2.75 5.69 29.76
CA VAL A 273 -2.38 6.90 30.51
C VAL A 273 -3.56 7.84 30.51
N SER A 274 -3.97 8.30 31.69
CA SER A 274 -4.96 9.34 31.84
C SER A 274 -4.26 10.69 32.01
N LEU A 275 -4.63 11.64 31.16
CA LEU A 275 -4.08 13.00 31.18
C LEU A 275 -5.04 13.97 31.91
N PRO A 276 -4.52 15.05 32.50
CA PRO A 276 -5.37 16.04 33.19
C PRO A 276 -6.17 16.95 32.23
N GLY A 277 -5.93 16.90 30.93
CA GLY A 277 -6.59 17.72 29.92
C GLY A 277 -6.87 16.95 28.64
N THR A 278 -7.36 17.66 27.63
CA THR A 278 -7.70 17.11 26.30
C THR A 278 -6.55 17.21 25.28
N GLU A 279 -5.45 17.86 25.65
CA GLU A 279 -4.30 18.07 24.79
C GLU A 279 -3.06 17.37 25.35
N MET A 280 -2.17 16.90 24.45
CA MET A 280 -0.88 16.34 24.86
C MET A 280 -0.01 17.41 25.53
N GLY A 281 0.47 17.11 26.75
CA GLY A 281 1.29 18.03 27.52
C GLY A 281 0.51 18.96 28.46
N ALA A 282 -0.81 18.85 28.56
CA ALA A 282 -1.58 19.52 29.60
C ALA A 282 -1.08 19.07 30.96
N VAL A 283 -0.99 20.03 31.88
CA VAL A 283 -0.56 19.85 33.28
C VAL A 283 -1.76 20.15 34.17
N GLY A 284 -2.01 19.28 35.14
CA GLY A 284 -3.07 19.47 36.13
C GLY A 284 -2.77 20.59 37.14
N ASP A 285 -3.71 20.88 37.99
CA ASP A 285 -3.63 21.96 38.99
C ASP A 285 -2.49 21.77 40.02
N ASP A 286 -2.04 20.52 40.20
CA ASP A 286 -0.95 20.13 41.11
C ASP A 286 0.37 19.84 40.40
N ASP A 287 0.60 20.41 39.19
CA ASP A 287 1.75 20.11 38.32
C ASP A 287 1.84 18.64 37.88
N GLU A 288 0.78 17.89 38.01
CA GLU A 288 0.74 16.49 37.56
C GLU A 288 0.61 16.39 36.05
N ARG A 289 1.52 15.64 35.41
CA ARG A 289 1.47 15.35 33.97
C ARG A 289 0.56 14.18 33.63
N PHE A 290 0.28 13.31 34.59
CA PHE A 290 -0.53 12.12 34.45
C PHE A 290 -1.42 11.93 35.67
N ILE A 291 -2.71 11.72 35.45
CA ILE A 291 -3.66 11.40 36.52
C ILE A 291 -3.52 9.94 36.93
N ASP A 292 -3.36 9.06 35.96
CA ASP A 292 -3.18 7.61 36.17
C ASP A 292 -2.36 7.01 35.05
N ASN A 293 -1.60 5.96 35.36
CA ASN A 293 -0.82 5.18 34.42
C ASN A 293 -1.00 3.70 34.74
N LYS A 294 -1.71 2.98 33.88
CA LYS A 294 -2.01 1.58 34.06
C LYS A 294 -1.42 0.76 32.95
N ARG A 295 -0.57 -0.21 33.31
CA ARG A 295 -0.06 -1.22 32.40
C ARG A 295 -0.89 -2.49 32.52
N ILE A 296 -1.49 -2.93 31.41
CA ILE A 296 -2.28 -4.16 31.31
C ILE A 296 -1.41 -5.18 30.56
N THR A 297 -1.19 -6.33 31.21
CA THR A 297 -0.38 -7.45 30.68
C THR A 297 -1.27 -8.65 30.45
#